data_f8fc710c7788ad0c6050c3a6894f39d0
#
_entry.id   f8fc710c7788ad0c6050c3a6894f39d0
#
_cell.length_a   1.000
_cell.length_b   1.000
_cell.length_c   1.000
_cell.angle_alpha   90.00
_cell.angle_beta   90.00
_cell.angle_gamma   90.00
#
_symmetry.space_group_name_H-M   'P 1'
#
loop_
_entity.id
_entity.type
_entity.pdbx_description
1 polymer ?
#
loop_
_entity_poly.entity_id
_entity_poly.type
_entity_poly.pdbx_seq_one_letter_code
_entity_poly.pdbx_strand_id
1 'polypeptide(L)'
;FGIVLLEALACGTPIAAYPVTGPKDLIVNGVNGFTDDNLLNAINQAVKVSSSGCIDFASSFTWDKVAEQFKNALIPKSLESSYKNSSRPYLSIWR
;
A
#
# COMPACT_ATOMS: atom_id res chain seq x y z
N PHE A 1 5.18 0.86 -3.49
CA PHE A 1 3.98 0.04 -3.64
C PHE A 1 2.97 0.30 -2.56
N GLY A 2 2.82 -0.68 -1.64
CA GLY A 2 1.82 -0.63 -0.60
C GLY A 2 1.92 0.58 0.30
N ILE A 3 3.12 1.09 0.51
CA ILE A 3 3.35 2.27 1.35
C ILE A 3 2.68 3.50 0.76
N VAL A 4 2.87 3.74 -0.53
CA VAL A 4 2.26 4.90 -1.20
C VAL A 4 0.74 4.79 -1.15
N LEU A 5 0.21 3.60 -1.35
CA LEU A 5 -1.23 3.36 -1.27
C LEU A 5 -1.76 3.58 0.14
N LEU A 6 -1.03 3.11 1.15
CA LEU A 6 -1.42 3.31 2.55
C LEU A 6 -1.37 4.78 2.95
N GLU A 7 -0.40 5.54 2.45
CA GLU A 7 -0.34 6.98 2.69
C GLU A 7 -1.57 7.67 2.12
N ALA A 8 -1.97 7.32 0.89
CA ALA A 8 -3.18 7.88 0.28
C ALA A 8 -4.42 7.56 1.12
N LEU A 9 -4.55 6.31 1.57
CA LEU A 9 -5.68 5.89 2.39
C LEU A 9 -5.69 6.61 3.73
N ALA A 10 -4.53 6.79 4.35
CA ALA A 10 -4.42 7.52 5.62
C ALA A 10 -4.86 8.96 5.48
N CYS A 11 -4.73 9.54 4.30
CA CYS A 11 -5.22 10.89 3.99
C CYS A 11 -6.70 10.91 3.59
N GLY A 12 -7.36 9.77 3.60
CA GLY A 12 -8.77 9.68 3.25
C GLY A 12 -9.03 9.60 1.75
N THR A 13 -8.03 9.27 0.96
CA THR A 13 -8.13 9.20 -0.49
C THR A 13 -8.36 7.75 -0.92
N PRO A 14 -9.50 7.42 -1.54
CA PRO A 14 -9.72 6.07 -2.06
C PRO A 14 -8.85 5.80 -3.29
N ILE A 15 -8.60 4.52 -3.53
CA ILE A 15 -7.70 4.10 -4.60
C ILE A 15 -8.51 3.47 -5.74
N ALA A 16 -8.16 3.85 -6.97
CA ALA A 16 -8.66 3.18 -8.17
C ALA A 16 -7.47 2.55 -8.89
N ALA A 17 -7.59 1.28 -9.23
CA ALA A 17 -6.49 0.56 -9.85
C ALA A 17 -6.98 -0.61 -10.71
N TYR A 18 -6.07 -1.12 -11.54
CA TYR A 18 -6.28 -2.40 -12.20
C TYR A 18 -6.15 -3.54 -11.17
N PRO A 19 -6.85 -4.67 -11.38
CA PRO A 19 -6.79 -5.82 -10.46
C PRO A 19 -5.52 -6.63 -10.64
N VAL A 20 -4.38 -6.01 -10.45
CA VAL A 20 -3.06 -6.64 -10.57
C VAL A 20 -2.44 -6.82 -9.20
N THR A 21 -1.44 -7.70 -9.10
CA THR A 21 -0.71 -7.96 -7.86
C THR A 21 -0.19 -6.65 -7.27
N GLY A 22 -0.36 -6.50 -5.98
CA GLY A 22 -0.07 -5.27 -5.26
C GLY A 22 -1.36 -4.56 -4.91
N PRO A 23 -1.93 -3.73 -5.78
CA PRO A 23 -3.23 -3.10 -5.53
C PRO A 23 -4.34 -4.09 -5.23
N LYS A 24 -4.39 -5.22 -5.94
CA LYS A 24 -5.39 -6.27 -5.73
C LYS A 24 -5.37 -6.80 -4.29
N ASP A 25 -4.19 -6.87 -3.69
CA ASP A 25 -4.03 -7.44 -2.35
C ASP A 25 -4.39 -6.43 -1.26
N LEU A 26 -4.38 -5.15 -1.56
CA LEU A 26 -4.64 -4.09 -0.59
C LEU A 26 -6.05 -3.53 -0.69
N ILE A 27 -6.59 -3.42 -1.90
CA ILE A 27 -7.86 -2.75 -2.13
C ILE A 27 -9.03 -3.70 -1.82
N VAL A 28 -9.94 -3.22 -0.97
CA VAL A 28 -11.21 -3.87 -0.69
C VAL A 28 -12.29 -3.03 -1.35
N ASN A 29 -12.89 -3.54 -2.40
CA ASN A 29 -13.87 -2.80 -3.19
C ASN A 29 -15.02 -2.28 -2.32
N GLY A 30 -15.27 -0.99 -2.42
CA GLY A 30 -16.32 -0.34 -1.64
C GLY A 30 -15.89 0.15 -0.26
N VAL A 31 -14.72 -0.25 0.21
CA VAL A 31 -14.21 0.13 1.54
C VAL A 31 -13.11 1.18 1.43
N ASN A 32 -12.10 0.92 0.61
CA ASN A 32 -10.96 1.82 0.45
C ASN A 32 -10.62 2.12 -1.01
N GLY A 33 -11.43 1.64 -1.93
CA GLY A 33 -11.21 1.89 -3.34
C GLY A 33 -11.94 0.88 -4.20
N PHE A 34 -11.53 0.80 -5.44
CA PHE A 34 -12.06 -0.17 -6.40
C PHE A 34 -10.98 -0.62 -7.37
N THR A 35 -11.04 -1.89 -7.74
CA THR A 35 -10.24 -2.44 -8.83
C THR A 35 -11.17 -2.88 -9.95
N ASP A 36 -10.76 -2.64 -11.19
CA ASP A 36 -11.53 -3.04 -12.37
C ASP A 36 -10.58 -3.13 -13.55
N ASP A 37 -10.85 -4.04 -14.49
CA ASP A 37 -10.10 -4.13 -15.73
C ASP A 37 -10.24 -2.87 -16.57
N ASN A 38 -11.35 -2.16 -16.41
CA ASN A 38 -11.57 -0.83 -16.97
C ASN A 38 -11.25 0.21 -15.90
N LEU A 39 -10.13 0.90 -16.05
CA LEU A 39 -9.69 1.88 -15.05
C LEU A 39 -10.69 3.01 -14.86
N LEU A 40 -11.37 3.43 -15.91
CA LEU A 40 -12.39 4.49 -15.80
C LEU A 40 -13.54 4.06 -14.88
N ASN A 41 -13.96 2.81 -15.00
CA ASN A 41 -14.95 2.25 -14.08
C ASN A 41 -14.45 2.25 -12.63
N ALA A 42 -13.21 1.84 -12.43
CA ALA A 42 -12.61 1.85 -11.10
C ALA A 42 -12.61 3.26 -10.51
N ILE A 43 -12.24 4.25 -11.30
CA ILE A 43 -12.24 5.66 -10.86
C ILE A 43 -13.66 6.12 -10.50
N ASN A 44 -14.62 5.84 -11.36
CA ASN A 44 -16.01 6.26 -11.15
C ASN A 44 -16.61 5.63 -9.89
N GLN A 45 -16.22 4.41 -9.56
CA GLN A 45 -16.67 3.75 -8.34
C GLN A 45 -15.90 4.22 -7.12
N ALA A 46 -14.59 4.42 -7.27
CA ALA A 46 -13.72 4.82 -6.15
C ALA A 46 -14.09 6.18 -5.59
N VAL A 47 -14.50 7.13 -6.43
CA VAL A 47 -14.87 8.47 -5.96
C VAL A 47 -16.08 8.47 -5.04
N LYS A 48 -16.85 7.39 -5.03
CA LYS A 48 -18.01 7.24 -4.15
C LYS A 48 -17.65 6.62 -2.80
N VAL A 49 -16.42 6.16 -2.64
CA VAL A 49 -15.97 5.51 -1.40
C VAL A 49 -15.75 6.57 -0.32
N SER A 50 -16.17 6.26 0.90
CA SER A 50 -16.04 7.15 2.04
C SER A 50 -14.59 7.38 2.45
N SER A 51 -14.22 8.63 2.70
CA SER A 51 -12.90 8.97 3.25
C SER A 51 -12.66 8.32 4.61
N SER A 52 -13.69 8.24 5.44
CA SER A 52 -13.56 7.61 6.76
C SER A 52 -13.25 6.12 6.65
N GLY A 53 -13.82 5.43 5.67
CA GLY A 53 -13.49 4.03 5.41
C GLY A 53 -12.03 3.84 5.03
N CYS A 54 -11.49 4.75 4.24
CA CYS A 54 -10.06 4.72 3.86
C CYS A 54 -9.16 4.91 5.08
N ILE A 55 -9.47 5.88 5.92
CA ILE A 55 -8.69 6.20 7.12
C ILE A 55 -8.75 5.04 8.10
N ASP A 56 -9.94 4.49 8.33
CA ASP A 56 -10.12 3.35 9.24
C ASP A 56 -9.33 2.14 8.75
N PHE A 57 -9.34 1.88 7.45
CA PHE A 57 -8.57 0.78 6.88
C PHE A 57 -7.06 0.99 7.11
N ALA A 58 -6.56 2.19 6.82
CA ALA A 58 -5.15 2.50 6.99
C ALA A 58 -4.72 2.40 8.46
N SER A 59 -5.57 2.79 9.39
CA SER A 59 -5.25 2.75 10.82
C SER A 59 -5.14 1.32 11.35
N SER A 60 -5.68 0.33 10.64
CA SER A 60 -5.57 -1.08 11.02
C SER A 60 -4.18 -1.66 10.70
N PHE A 61 -3.37 -0.96 9.93
CA PHE A 61 -2.02 -1.41 9.58
C PHE A 61 -1.01 -0.82 10.54
N THR A 62 0.01 -1.61 10.88
CA THR A 62 1.16 -1.12 11.63
C THR A 62 2.31 -0.84 10.67
N TRP A 63 3.11 0.16 10.98
CA TRP A 63 4.29 0.48 10.18
C TRP A 63 5.29 -0.66 10.17
N ASP A 64 5.34 -1.46 11.23
CA ASP A 64 6.21 -2.63 11.30
C ASP A 64 5.83 -3.66 10.24
N LYS A 65 4.54 -3.91 10.04
CA LYS A 65 4.07 -4.81 8.98
C LYS A 65 4.40 -4.31 7.61
N VAL A 66 4.22 -3.01 7.39
CA VAL A 66 4.51 -2.38 6.11
C VAL A 66 6.01 -2.47 5.80
N ALA A 67 6.84 -2.15 6.78
CA ALA A 67 8.29 -2.25 6.64
C ALA A 67 8.75 -3.68 6.36
N GLU A 68 8.15 -4.65 7.02
CA GLU A 68 8.47 -6.06 6.81
C GLU A 68 8.15 -6.51 5.40
N GLN A 69 6.97 -6.16 4.89
CA GLN A 69 6.58 -6.48 3.52
C GLN A 69 7.51 -5.82 2.51
N PHE A 70 7.85 -4.57 2.75
CA PHE A 70 8.72 -3.81 1.88
C PHE A 70 10.12 -4.42 1.82
N LYS A 71 10.66 -4.77 2.98
CA LYS A 71 11.95 -5.44 3.09
C LYS A 71 11.96 -6.76 2.32
N ASN A 72 10.94 -7.57 2.51
CA ASN A 72 10.85 -8.89 1.86
C ASN A 72 10.75 -8.77 0.33
N ALA A 73 10.15 -7.68 -0.17
CA ALA A 73 10.00 -7.47 -1.60
C ALA A 73 11.27 -6.94 -2.27
N LEU A 74 12.06 -6.13 -1.56
CA LEU A 74 13.18 -5.40 -2.16
C LEU A 74 14.54 -5.97 -1.84
N ILE A 75 14.69 -6.66 -0.72
CA ILE A 75 15.99 -7.13 -0.24
C ILE A 75 16.04 -8.63 -0.30
N PRO A 76 16.86 -9.21 -1.21
CA PRO A 76 17.04 -10.66 -1.25
C PRO A 76 17.50 -11.18 0.10
N LYS A 77 17.01 -12.34 0.47
CA LYS A 77 17.34 -12.94 1.76
C LYS A 77 18.84 -13.18 1.93
N SER A 78 19.53 -13.45 0.84
CA SER A 78 20.97 -13.64 0.84
C SER A 78 21.76 -12.39 1.25
N LEU A 79 21.15 -11.22 1.14
CA LEU A 79 21.79 -9.95 1.48
C LEU A 79 21.30 -9.41 2.82
N GLU A 80 20.42 -10.13 3.50
CA GLU A 80 19.76 -9.62 4.70
C GLU A 80 20.74 -9.32 5.82
N SER A 81 21.77 -10.14 6.01
CA SER A 81 22.74 -9.89 7.08
C SER A 81 23.55 -8.62 6.82
N SER A 82 23.96 -8.39 5.59
CA SER A 82 24.66 -7.15 5.23
C SER A 82 23.78 -5.92 5.42
N TYR A 83 22.51 -6.05 5.07
CA TYR A 83 21.51 -5.00 5.24
C TYR A 83 21.31 -4.66 6.72
N LYS A 84 21.20 -5.67 7.57
CA LYS A 84 20.99 -5.47 9.01
C LYS A 84 22.19 -4.83 9.70
N ASN A 85 23.38 -5.00 9.13
CA ASN A 85 24.60 -4.39 9.67
C ASN A 85 24.82 -2.96 9.20
N SER A 86 23.99 -2.46 8.30
CA SER A 86 24.07 -1.09 7.82
C SER A 86 23.54 -0.12 8.87
N SER A 87 24.25 1.02 9.02
CA SER A 87 23.84 2.05 9.98
C SER A 87 22.58 2.79 9.55
N ARG A 88 22.21 2.77 8.27
CA ARG A 88 21.01 3.44 7.75
C ARG A 88 20.26 2.54 6.77
N PRO A 89 19.85 1.37 7.19
CA PRO A 89 19.30 0.39 6.26
C PRO A 89 17.96 0.80 5.65
N TYR A 90 17.14 1.54 6.38
CA TYR A 90 15.79 1.88 5.94
C TYR A 90 15.65 3.27 5.37
N LEU A 91 16.51 4.19 5.78
CA LEU A 91 16.36 5.60 5.41
C LEU A 91 16.47 5.83 3.90
N SER A 92 17.37 5.11 3.24
CA SER A 92 17.54 5.24 1.80
C SER A 92 16.36 4.68 1.02
N ILE A 93 15.64 3.71 1.59
CA ILE A 93 14.48 3.10 0.96
C ILE A 93 13.26 4.01 1.05
N TRP A 94 13.12 4.70 2.17
CA TRP A 94 11.96 5.54 2.44
C TRP A 94 12.05 6.92 1.78
N ARG A 95 13.21 7.27 1.31
CA ARG A 95 13.43 8.53 0.63
C ARG A 95 13.49 8.34 -0.87
#